data_f23d0732403f4af7aebb7a61ea619ca9
#
_entry.id   f23d0732403f4af7aebb7a61ea619ca9
#
_cell.length_a   1.000
_cell.length_b   1.000
_cell.length_c   1.000
_cell.angle_alpha   90.00
_cell.angle_beta   90.00
_cell.angle_gamma   90.00
#
_symmetry.space_group_name_H-M   'P 1'
#
loop_
_entity.id
_entity.type
_entity.pdbx_description
1 polymer ?
#
loop_
_entity_poly.entity_id
_entity_poly.type
_entity_poly.pdbx_seq_one_letter_code
_entity_poly.pdbx_strand_id
1 'polypeptide(L)'
;LRDWRRACVCRRAAPHRGVGYAMGRQPLIPEPDSFLDDPDVQEKLRIMHAVDRSLDQITVTELCARAGISRQAFYRHFADKYSLHWWWPTFVHRFYLVEVGRTIDCETGYVNHIRLLSREKDFFRIATQYTLNISTERTVMPHFRKCALLETLQDYRQVEINDELMFCLDSWVKLETKILTEWYRLDTTPPPEEAAHMLTNVMPRMLYDALLLP
;
A
#
# COMPACT_ATOMS: atom_id res chain seq x y z
N LEU A 1 13.80 23.22 3.67
CA LEU A 1 14.41 21.88 3.49
C LEU A 1 14.97 21.24 4.79
N ARG A 2 15.16 21.98 5.88
CA ARG A 2 15.74 21.43 7.15
C ARG A 2 14.72 20.78 8.11
N ASP A 3 13.43 20.73 7.79
CA ASP A 3 12.39 20.32 8.76
C ASP A 3 11.59 19.06 8.36
N TRP A 4 12.08 18.28 7.37
CA TRP A 4 11.41 17.06 6.93
C TRP A 4 11.34 15.97 8.02
N ARG A 5 12.32 15.94 8.96
CA ARG A 5 12.32 15.01 10.10
C ARG A 5 11.12 15.22 11.04
N ARG A 6 10.56 16.43 11.09
CA ARG A 6 9.36 16.73 11.90
C ARG A 6 8.07 16.43 11.16
N ALA A 7 8.07 16.54 9.81
CA ALA A 7 6.90 16.22 8.99
C ALA A 7 6.69 14.72 8.80
N CYS A 8 7.76 13.91 8.88
CA CYS A 8 7.72 12.45 8.81
C CYS A 8 7.52 11.79 10.19
N VAL A 9 6.64 12.35 11.03
CA VAL A 9 6.12 11.62 12.18
C VAL A 9 5.07 10.64 11.65
N CYS A 10 5.51 9.64 10.89
CA CYS A 10 4.86 8.35 10.92
C CYS A 10 4.96 7.87 12.37
N ARG A 11 3.96 8.20 13.21
CA ARG A 11 3.80 7.48 14.48
C ARG A 11 3.98 6.03 14.11
N ARG A 12 5.03 5.40 14.64
CA ARG A 12 5.23 3.95 14.55
C ARG A 12 3.85 3.36 14.79
N ALA A 13 3.19 2.90 13.72
CA ALA A 13 1.99 2.10 13.90
C ALA A 13 2.45 1.00 14.83
N ALA A 14 1.82 0.93 16.00
CA ALA A 14 2.21 -0.03 17.02
C ALA A 14 2.35 -1.38 16.30
N PRO A 15 3.47 -2.09 16.45
CA PRO A 15 3.63 -3.38 15.82
C PRO A 15 2.43 -4.20 16.27
N HIS A 16 1.71 -4.79 15.34
CA HIS A 16 0.74 -5.82 15.67
C HIS A 16 1.46 -6.79 16.59
N ARG A 17 0.96 -6.98 17.82
CA ARG A 17 1.53 -7.89 18.81
C ARG A 17 1.62 -9.27 18.17
N GLY A 18 2.80 -9.69 17.78
CA GLY A 18 3.05 -11.01 17.18
C GLY A 18 4.25 -11.11 16.26
N VAL A 19 4.75 -10.01 15.68
CA VAL A 19 5.95 -10.08 14.83
C VAL A 19 7.03 -9.22 15.47
N GLY A 20 7.78 -9.82 16.37
CA GLY A 20 8.99 -9.23 16.95
C GLY A 20 10.10 -9.20 15.90
N TYR A 21 10.42 -8.05 15.37
CA TYR A 21 11.64 -7.83 14.62
C TYR A 21 12.83 -7.83 15.59
N ALA A 22 13.43 -9.02 15.79
CA ALA A 22 14.75 -9.11 16.38
C ALA A 22 15.77 -8.84 15.26
N MET A 23 16.66 -7.87 15.49
CA MET A 23 17.84 -7.63 14.64
C MET A 23 18.55 -8.97 14.40
N GLY A 24 18.72 -9.37 13.13
CA GLY A 24 19.51 -10.53 12.72
C GLY A 24 18.75 -11.77 12.25
N ARG A 25 17.41 -11.76 12.18
CA ARG A 25 16.68 -12.80 11.44
C ARG A 25 16.19 -12.24 10.11
N GLN A 26 16.46 -13.00 9.01
CA GLN A 26 15.74 -12.76 7.76
C GLN A 26 14.25 -12.63 8.12
N PRO A 27 13.59 -11.51 7.79
CA PRO A 27 12.15 -11.43 7.94
C PRO A 27 11.59 -12.58 7.10
N LEU A 28 10.88 -13.49 7.75
CA LEU A 28 9.99 -14.39 7.06
C LEU A 28 8.98 -13.46 6.35
N ILE A 29 9.19 -13.24 5.03
CA ILE A 29 8.09 -12.76 4.20
C ILE A 29 7.04 -13.85 4.40
N PRO A 30 5.89 -13.54 5.04
CA PRO A 30 4.87 -14.57 5.21
C PRO A 30 4.60 -15.16 3.84
N GLU A 31 4.45 -16.49 3.75
CA GLU A 31 3.90 -17.10 2.53
C GLU A 31 2.77 -16.17 2.05
N PRO A 32 2.74 -15.81 0.75
CA PRO A 32 1.90 -14.71 0.24
C PRO A 32 0.45 -14.72 0.71
N ASP A 33 -0.01 -15.84 1.23
CA ASP A 33 -1.39 -16.05 1.66
C ASP A 33 -1.56 -16.22 3.18
N SER A 34 -0.49 -16.37 3.97
CA SER A 34 -0.62 -16.67 5.41
C SER A 34 -1.28 -15.56 6.24
N PHE A 35 -1.15 -14.29 5.83
CA PHE A 35 -1.82 -13.18 6.49
C PHE A 35 -3.30 -13.05 6.08
N LEU A 36 -3.70 -13.70 4.99
CA LEU A 36 -5.11 -13.75 4.59
C LEU A 36 -5.95 -14.62 5.53
N ASP A 37 -5.32 -15.56 6.26
CA ASP A 37 -5.99 -16.41 7.23
C ASP A 37 -6.24 -15.71 8.58
N ASP A 38 -5.70 -14.49 8.77
CA ASP A 38 -5.96 -13.70 9.96
C ASP A 38 -7.45 -13.34 10.07
N PRO A 39 -8.13 -13.68 11.17
CA PRO A 39 -9.57 -13.40 11.36
C PRO A 39 -9.94 -11.91 11.20
N ASP A 40 -9.05 -10.99 11.60
CA ASP A 40 -9.26 -9.54 11.45
C ASP A 40 -9.21 -9.14 9.97
N VAL A 41 -8.28 -9.71 9.20
CA VAL A 41 -8.19 -9.50 7.75
C VAL A 41 -9.41 -10.07 7.05
N GLN A 42 -9.84 -11.27 7.42
CA GLN A 42 -11.02 -11.92 6.87
C GLN A 42 -12.32 -11.13 7.15
N GLU A 43 -12.47 -10.56 8.35
CA GLU A 43 -13.62 -9.71 8.68
C GLU A 43 -13.63 -8.44 7.82
N LYS A 44 -12.48 -7.79 7.63
CA LYS A 44 -12.33 -6.61 6.76
C LYS A 44 -12.60 -6.91 5.30
N LEU A 45 -12.10 -8.05 4.78
CA LEU A 45 -12.38 -8.50 3.41
C LEU A 45 -13.88 -8.76 3.23
N ARG A 46 -14.55 -9.40 4.18
CA ARG A 46 -16.00 -9.63 4.14
C ARG A 46 -16.78 -8.31 4.07
N ILE A 47 -16.36 -7.29 4.82
CA ILE A 47 -16.97 -5.95 4.74
C ILE A 47 -16.73 -5.34 3.35
N MET A 48 -15.53 -5.46 2.82
CA MET A 48 -15.16 -4.94 1.50
C MET A 48 -15.95 -5.64 0.38
N HIS A 49 -16.09 -6.96 0.44
CA HIS A 49 -16.87 -7.74 -0.53
C HIS A 49 -18.39 -7.49 -0.45
N ALA A 50 -18.89 -6.89 0.63
CA ALA A 50 -20.27 -6.48 0.74
C ALA A 50 -20.61 -5.21 -0.09
N VAL A 51 -19.61 -4.54 -0.66
CA VAL A 51 -19.77 -3.36 -1.52
C VAL A 51 -20.16 -3.82 -2.94
N ASP A 52 -21.38 -3.50 -3.36
CA ASP A 52 -21.94 -3.85 -4.67
C ASP A 52 -22.17 -2.65 -5.60
N ARG A 53 -21.88 -1.46 -5.11
CA ARG A 53 -22.04 -0.19 -5.82
C ARG A 53 -21.09 0.85 -5.25
N SER A 54 -21.04 2.04 -5.87
CA SER A 54 -20.18 3.13 -5.40
C SER A 54 -20.32 3.37 -3.88
N LEU A 55 -19.22 3.62 -3.20
CA LEU A 55 -19.20 3.95 -1.78
C LEU A 55 -20.06 5.17 -1.45
N ASP A 56 -20.28 6.08 -2.39
CA ASP A 56 -21.18 7.24 -2.19
C ASP A 56 -22.63 6.82 -2.02
N GLN A 57 -23.05 5.75 -2.71
CA GLN A 57 -24.42 5.28 -2.79
C GLN A 57 -24.83 4.26 -1.73
N ILE A 58 -23.86 3.69 -1.00
CA ILE A 58 -24.11 2.69 0.03
C ILE A 58 -23.91 3.28 1.42
N THR A 59 -24.81 2.94 2.35
CA THR A 59 -24.69 3.36 3.75
C THR A 59 -23.93 2.33 4.57
N VAL A 60 -23.33 2.76 5.72
CA VAL A 60 -22.70 1.83 6.67
C VAL A 60 -23.69 0.79 7.19
N THR A 61 -24.97 1.17 7.35
CA THR A 61 -26.02 0.25 7.81
C THR A 61 -26.26 -0.87 6.80
N GLU A 62 -26.32 -0.54 5.51
CA GLU A 62 -26.46 -1.54 4.44
C GLU A 62 -25.24 -2.44 4.33
N LEU A 63 -24.02 -1.86 4.42
CA LEU A 63 -22.78 -2.64 4.44
C LEU A 63 -22.76 -3.65 5.60
N CYS A 64 -23.13 -3.20 6.81
CA CYS A 64 -23.19 -4.08 7.97
C CYS A 64 -24.20 -5.21 7.80
N ALA A 65 -25.38 -4.90 7.29
CA ALA A 65 -26.42 -5.90 7.04
C ALA A 65 -25.96 -6.97 6.03
N ARG A 66 -25.29 -6.56 4.94
CA ARG A 66 -24.77 -7.47 3.92
C ARG A 66 -23.57 -8.29 4.40
N ALA A 67 -22.66 -7.65 5.13
CA ALA A 67 -21.49 -8.33 5.71
C ALA A 67 -21.82 -9.23 6.90
N GLY A 68 -23.05 -9.17 7.41
CA GLY A 68 -23.50 -9.95 8.58
C GLY A 68 -22.81 -9.51 9.86
N ILE A 69 -22.53 -8.21 10.04
CA ILE A 69 -21.85 -7.66 11.22
C ILE A 69 -22.67 -6.54 11.87
N SER A 70 -22.36 -6.20 13.11
CA SER A 70 -22.91 -5.02 13.77
C SER A 70 -22.20 -3.73 13.33
N ARG A 71 -22.89 -2.57 13.46
CA ARG A 71 -22.25 -1.26 13.26
C ARG A 71 -21.05 -1.04 14.20
N GLN A 72 -21.13 -1.56 15.42
CA GLN A 72 -20.01 -1.48 16.38
C GLN A 72 -18.81 -2.26 15.85
N ALA A 73 -19.00 -3.45 15.28
CA ALA A 73 -17.94 -4.22 14.65
C ALA A 73 -17.33 -3.47 13.46
N PHE A 74 -18.17 -2.85 12.61
CA PHE A 74 -17.68 -2.00 11.52
C PHE A 74 -16.75 -0.88 12.02
N TYR A 75 -17.20 -0.09 13.00
CA TYR A 75 -16.42 1.04 13.51
C TYR A 75 -15.19 0.65 14.34
N ARG A 76 -15.06 -0.62 14.73
CA ARG A 76 -13.82 -1.16 15.28
C ARG A 76 -12.72 -1.25 14.22
N HIS A 77 -13.09 -1.50 12.96
CA HIS A 77 -12.17 -1.69 11.84
C HIS A 77 -11.96 -0.44 10.99
N PHE A 78 -13.01 0.35 10.79
CA PHE A 78 -13.03 1.47 9.85
C PHE A 78 -13.66 2.71 10.46
N ALA A 79 -12.99 3.86 10.32
CA ALA A 79 -13.53 5.13 10.78
C ALA A 79 -14.80 5.53 10.00
N ASP A 80 -14.84 5.21 8.71
CA ASP A 80 -15.95 5.43 7.80
C ASP A 80 -15.92 4.43 6.63
N LYS A 81 -16.94 4.48 5.76
CA LYS A 81 -17.03 3.60 4.58
C LYS A 81 -15.93 3.86 3.53
N TYR A 82 -15.39 5.08 3.46
CA TYR A 82 -14.34 5.43 2.50
C TYR A 82 -12.99 4.88 2.91
N SER A 83 -12.79 4.59 4.20
CA SER A 83 -11.60 3.92 4.73
C SER A 83 -11.39 2.53 4.13
N LEU A 84 -12.45 1.87 3.63
CA LEU A 84 -12.37 0.59 2.90
C LEU A 84 -11.45 0.70 1.67
N HIS A 85 -11.57 1.80 0.91
CA HIS A 85 -10.81 2.01 -0.31
C HIS A 85 -9.30 2.05 -0.07
N TRP A 86 -8.87 2.59 1.07
CA TRP A 86 -7.45 2.76 1.41
C TRP A 86 -6.87 1.59 2.19
N TRP A 87 -7.73 0.83 2.85
CA TRP A 87 -7.27 -0.25 3.71
C TRP A 87 -6.47 -1.29 2.94
N TRP A 88 -7.02 -1.84 1.86
CA TRP A 88 -6.38 -2.92 1.12
C TRP A 88 -5.05 -2.51 0.46
N PRO A 89 -4.96 -1.43 -0.33
CA PRO A 89 -3.69 -0.98 -0.88
C PRO A 89 -2.63 -0.70 0.20
N THR A 90 -3.01 -0.07 1.31
CA THR A 90 -2.09 0.22 2.41
C THR A 90 -1.64 -1.06 3.12
N PHE A 91 -2.54 -2.02 3.29
CA PHE A 91 -2.25 -3.31 3.89
C PHE A 91 -1.24 -4.09 3.04
N VAL A 92 -1.51 -4.25 1.74
CA VAL A 92 -0.63 -4.95 0.79
C VAL A 92 0.75 -4.27 0.68
N HIS A 93 0.76 -2.94 0.69
CA HIS A 93 1.98 -2.15 0.63
C HIS A 93 2.97 -2.52 1.74
N ARG A 94 2.48 -2.76 2.96
CA ARG A 94 3.31 -3.09 4.12
C ARG A 94 4.09 -4.39 3.96
N PHE A 95 3.56 -5.35 3.22
CA PHE A 95 4.20 -6.67 3.05
C PHE A 95 5.22 -6.69 1.92
N TYR A 96 5.03 -5.86 0.90
CA TYR A 96 5.87 -5.94 -0.29
C TYR A 96 6.64 -4.66 -0.58
N LEU A 97 5.98 -3.53 -0.74
CA LEU A 97 6.69 -2.31 -1.14
C LEU A 97 7.53 -1.70 -0.02
N VAL A 98 7.19 -1.94 1.24
CA VAL A 98 8.05 -1.55 2.37
C VAL A 98 9.33 -2.36 2.40
N GLU A 99 9.29 -3.61 1.95
CA GLU A 99 10.43 -4.53 1.96
C GLU A 99 11.39 -4.34 0.77
N VAL A 100 11.00 -3.55 -0.23
CA VAL A 100 11.86 -3.22 -1.37
C VAL A 100 13.12 -2.48 -0.89
N GLY A 101 14.28 -3.00 -1.26
CA GLY A 101 15.57 -2.49 -0.82
C GLY A 101 15.98 -2.88 0.60
N ARG A 102 15.12 -3.65 1.32
CA ARG A 102 15.42 -4.25 2.64
C ARG A 102 15.70 -5.73 2.50
N THR A 103 14.76 -6.49 1.99
CA THR A 103 14.78 -7.96 1.89
C THR A 103 14.45 -8.50 0.52
N ILE A 104 13.80 -7.71 -0.34
CA ILE A 104 13.45 -8.05 -1.70
C ILE A 104 13.88 -6.93 -2.67
N ASP A 105 14.11 -7.32 -3.93
CA ASP A 105 14.36 -6.37 -5.01
C ASP A 105 13.07 -5.65 -5.48
N CYS A 106 13.24 -4.62 -6.30
CA CYS A 106 12.13 -3.80 -6.79
C CYS A 106 11.12 -4.62 -7.60
N GLU A 107 11.59 -5.45 -8.52
CA GLU A 107 10.72 -6.21 -9.42
C GLU A 107 9.88 -7.22 -8.64
N THR A 108 10.50 -8.00 -7.77
CA THR A 108 9.83 -8.95 -6.86
C THR A 108 8.79 -8.23 -6.00
N GLY A 109 9.13 -7.08 -5.44
CA GLY A 109 8.21 -6.28 -4.63
C GLY A 109 6.99 -5.84 -5.41
N TYR A 110 7.16 -5.33 -6.63
CA TYR A 110 6.05 -4.91 -7.49
C TYR A 110 5.21 -6.08 -7.97
N VAL A 111 5.81 -7.18 -8.43
CA VAL A 111 5.08 -8.38 -8.86
C VAL A 111 4.12 -8.85 -7.77
N ASN A 112 4.62 -9.04 -6.56
CA ASN A 112 3.81 -9.53 -5.44
C ASN A 112 2.75 -8.51 -5.01
N HIS A 113 3.10 -7.22 -4.98
CA HIS A 113 2.16 -6.16 -4.67
C HIS A 113 1.01 -6.10 -5.67
N ILE A 114 1.31 -6.11 -6.98
CA ILE A 114 0.32 -6.05 -8.05
C ILE A 114 -0.55 -7.32 -8.05
N ARG A 115 0.03 -8.51 -7.88
CA ARG A 115 -0.74 -9.77 -7.78
C ARG A 115 -1.78 -9.71 -6.68
N LEU A 116 -1.37 -9.25 -5.50
CA LEU A 116 -2.28 -9.21 -4.36
C LEU A 116 -3.33 -8.10 -4.51
N LEU A 117 -2.95 -6.93 -5.05
CA LEU A 117 -3.93 -5.87 -5.37
C LEU A 117 -4.97 -6.37 -6.38
N SER A 118 -4.56 -7.18 -7.36
CA SER A 118 -5.45 -7.69 -8.42
C SER A 118 -6.56 -8.57 -7.90
N ARG A 119 -6.39 -9.23 -6.74
CA ARG A 119 -7.43 -10.06 -6.13
C ARG A 119 -8.70 -9.28 -5.85
N GLU A 120 -8.56 -7.99 -5.51
CA GLU A 120 -9.68 -7.13 -5.15
C GLU A 120 -10.01 -6.09 -6.24
N LYS A 121 -9.61 -6.35 -7.48
CA LYS A 121 -9.80 -5.42 -8.61
C LYS A 121 -11.27 -5.04 -8.81
N ASP A 122 -12.19 -6.00 -8.67
CA ASP A 122 -13.63 -5.76 -8.83
C ASP A 122 -14.17 -4.79 -7.77
N PHE A 123 -13.70 -4.90 -6.53
CA PHE A 123 -14.06 -3.92 -5.49
C PHE A 123 -13.64 -2.51 -5.92
N PHE A 124 -12.39 -2.32 -6.37
CA PHE A 124 -11.91 -0.99 -6.76
C PHE A 124 -12.70 -0.43 -7.93
N ARG A 125 -13.01 -1.25 -8.92
CA ARG A 125 -13.80 -0.85 -10.08
C ARG A 125 -15.22 -0.38 -9.69
N ILE A 126 -15.85 -1.07 -8.75
CA ILE A 126 -17.21 -0.76 -8.27
C ILE A 126 -17.19 0.41 -7.29
N ALA A 127 -16.32 0.37 -6.29
CA ALA A 127 -16.28 1.33 -5.19
C ALA A 127 -15.95 2.75 -5.66
N THR A 128 -15.19 2.89 -6.77
CA THR A 128 -14.64 4.18 -7.23
C THR A 128 -15.41 4.84 -8.36
N GLN A 129 -16.56 4.28 -8.77
CA GLN A 129 -17.27 4.74 -9.98
C GLN A 129 -17.67 6.22 -9.98
N TYR A 130 -17.80 6.89 -8.82
CA TYR A 130 -18.36 8.24 -8.78
C TYR A 130 -17.60 9.31 -8.00
N THR A 131 -16.89 9.03 -6.95
CA THR A 131 -16.15 10.11 -6.26
C THR A 131 -15.07 9.57 -5.33
N LEU A 132 -13.88 9.46 -5.82
CA LEU A 132 -12.77 9.48 -4.90
C LEU A 132 -12.48 10.91 -4.51
N ASN A 133 -12.39 11.13 -3.22
CA ASN A 133 -11.81 12.34 -2.72
C ASN A 133 -10.33 12.37 -3.17
N ILE A 134 -10.13 12.91 -4.39
CA ILE A 134 -8.86 12.97 -5.12
C ILE A 134 -7.71 13.50 -4.23
N SER A 135 -8.07 14.25 -3.16
CA SER A 135 -7.12 14.77 -2.18
C SER A 135 -6.41 13.65 -1.41
N THR A 136 -7.11 12.58 -1.03
CA THR A 136 -6.53 11.49 -0.24
C THR A 136 -5.58 10.62 -1.09
N GLU A 137 -5.95 10.32 -2.33
CA GLU A 137 -5.05 9.63 -3.28
C GLU A 137 -3.76 10.43 -3.51
N ARG A 138 -3.89 11.75 -3.71
CA ARG A 138 -2.76 12.61 -4.04
C ARG A 138 -1.82 12.88 -2.87
N THR A 139 -2.26 12.66 -1.63
CA THR A 139 -1.49 13.06 -0.44
C THR A 139 -1.15 11.89 0.48
N VAL A 140 -2.09 10.99 0.78
CA VAL A 140 -1.90 9.95 1.81
C VAL A 140 -0.97 8.84 1.31
N MET A 141 -1.24 8.25 0.15
CA MET A 141 -0.43 7.14 -0.37
C MET A 141 1.00 7.57 -0.74
N PRO A 142 1.23 8.68 -1.48
CA PRO A 142 2.58 9.15 -1.73
C PRO A 142 3.35 9.48 -0.46
N HIS A 143 2.68 10.06 0.55
CA HIS A 143 3.32 10.35 1.84
C HIS A 143 3.74 9.08 2.56
N PHE A 144 2.84 8.09 2.66
CA PHE A 144 3.13 6.80 3.28
C PHE A 144 4.30 6.08 2.59
N ARG A 145 4.27 6.03 1.25
CA ARG A 145 5.35 5.44 0.45
C ARG A 145 6.67 6.18 0.63
N LYS A 146 6.64 7.52 0.66
CA LYS A 146 7.81 8.35 0.90
C LYS A 146 8.47 8.02 2.24
N CYS A 147 7.69 7.94 3.31
CA CYS A 147 8.20 7.61 4.64
C CYS A 147 8.88 6.23 4.65
N ALA A 148 8.27 5.21 4.03
CA ALA A 148 8.84 3.88 3.94
C ALA A 148 10.17 3.85 3.16
N LEU A 149 10.25 4.55 2.03
CA LEU A 149 11.48 4.65 1.24
C LEU A 149 12.58 5.41 1.97
N LEU A 150 12.26 6.50 2.65
CA LEU A 150 13.23 7.24 3.47
C LEU A 150 13.82 6.37 4.58
N GLU A 151 12.97 5.64 5.30
CA GLU A 151 13.43 4.68 6.31
C GLU A 151 14.33 3.61 5.68
N THR A 152 13.93 3.05 4.53
CA THR A 152 14.75 2.06 3.81
C THR A 152 16.11 2.62 3.44
N LEU A 153 16.17 3.78 2.81
CA LEU A 153 17.43 4.39 2.36
C LEU A 153 18.35 4.75 3.52
N GLN A 154 17.80 5.32 4.59
CA GLN A 154 18.60 5.81 5.71
C GLN A 154 19.00 4.69 6.69
N ASP A 155 18.02 3.88 7.13
CA ASP A 155 18.24 2.94 8.24
C ASP A 155 18.75 1.58 7.74
N TYR A 156 18.33 1.14 6.56
CA TYR A 156 18.72 -0.17 6.01
C TYR A 156 19.86 -0.07 4.99
N ARG A 157 19.82 0.95 4.11
CA ARG A 157 20.81 1.12 3.05
C ARG A 157 21.95 2.06 3.43
N GLN A 158 21.82 2.81 4.52
CA GLN A 158 22.83 3.79 5.00
C GLN A 158 23.20 4.82 3.92
N VAL A 159 22.24 5.19 3.06
CA VAL A 159 22.42 6.15 1.99
C VAL A 159 22.22 7.56 2.50
N GLU A 160 23.17 8.45 2.19
CA GLU A 160 23.02 9.88 2.45
C GLU A 160 22.01 10.47 1.45
N ILE A 161 20.95 11.11 1.99
CA ILE A 161 19.91 11.73 1.18
C ILE A 161 20.32 13.17 0.84
N ASN A 162 20.81 13.38 -0.37
CA ASN A 162 21.03 14.72 -0.93
C ASN A 162 19.75 15.27 -1.61
N ASP A 163 19.79 16.53 -2.04
CA ASP A 163 18.64 17.21 -2.64
C ASP A 163 18.18 16.54 -3.96
N GLU A 164 19.10 15.99 -4.73
CA GLU A 164 18.80 15.31 -5.99
C GLU A 164 18.06 13.99 -5.75
N LEU A 165 18.56 13.15 -4.83
CA LEU A 165 17.90 11.90 -4.45
C LEU A 165 16.53 12.16 -3.82
N MET A 166 16.40 13.22 -3.01
CA MET A 166 15.11 13.64 -2.45
C MET A 166 14.13 14.05 -3.54
N PHE A 167 14.58 14.78 -4.56
CA PHE A 167 13.74 15.15 -5.71
C PHE A 167 13.29 13.92 -6.51
N CYS A 168 14.21 12.97 -6.77
CA CYS A 168 13.89 11.70 -7.41
C CYS A 168 12.82 10.93 -6.64
N LEU A 169 12.99 10.82 -5.32
CA LEU A 169 12.07 10.14 -4.42
C LEU A 169 10.69 10.80 -4.41
N ASP A 170 10.62 12.13 -4.26
CA ASP A 170 9.36 12.88 -4.27
C ASP A 170 8.60 12.78 -5.59
N SER A 171 9.33 12.73 -6.69
CA SER A 171 8.76 12.56 -8.03
C SER A 171 8.25 11.14 -8.23
N TRP A 172 9.06 10.17 -7.82
CA TRP A 172 8.75 8.75 -7.95
C TRP A 172 7.49 8.34 -7.20
N VAL A 173 7.37 8.68 -5.92
CA VAL A 173 6.21 8.25 -5.11
C VAL A 173 4.88 8.77 -5.65
N LYS A 174 4.87 9.94 -6.29
CA LYS A 174 3.69 10.48 -6.96
C LYS A 174 3.35 9.72 -8.24
N LEU A 175 4.38 9.44 -9.05
CA LEU A 175 4.22 8.70 -10.31
C LEU A 175 3.79 7.26 -10.03
N GLU A 176 4.50 6.55 -9.14
CA GLU A 176 4.19 5.19 -8.71
C GLU A 176 2.74 5.06 -8.22
N THR A 177 2.33 5.94 -7.30
CA THR A 177 0.97 5.94 -6.78
C THR A 177 -0.05 6.15 -7.89
N LYS A 178 0.20 7.09 -8.80
CA LYS A 178 -0.70 7.35 -9.93
C LYS A 178 -0.82 6.13 -10.84
N ILE A 179 0.30 5.52 -11.23
CA ILE A 179 0.31 4.34 -12.10
C ILE A 179 -0.45 3.18 -11.45
N LEU A 180 -0.13 2.85 -10.19
CA LEU A 180 -0.77 1.77 -9.45
C LEU A 180 -2.28 2.03 -9.25
N THR A 181 -2.67 3.27 -8.96
CA THR A 181 -4.08 3.65 -8.83
C THR A 181 -4.85 3.52 -10.13
N GLU A 182 -4.25 3.95 -11.25
CA GLU A 182 -4.89 3.83 -12.56
C GLU A 182 -4.93 2.39 -13.05
N TRP A 183 -3.90 1.59 -12.74
CA TRP A 183 -3.77 0.22 -13.19
C TRP A 183 -5.00 -0.64 -12.84
N TYR A 184 -5.51 -0.59 -11.61
CA TYR A 184 -6.68 -1.39 -11.23
C TYR A 184 -8.03 -0.81 -11.67
N ARG A 185 -8.06 0.38 -12.27
CA ARG A 185 -9.25 0.95 -12.90
C ARG A 185 -9.42 0.50 -14.35
N LEU A 186 -8.36 0.01 -14.98
CA LEU A 186 -8.40 -0.42 -16.37
C LEU A 186 -9.07 -1.79 -16.49
N ASP A 187 -9.87 -1.98 -17.54
CA ASP A 187 -10.50 -3.27 -17.86
C ASP A 187 -9.45 -4.31 -18.28
N THR A 188 -8.47 -3.88 -19.08
CA THR A 188 -7.33 -4.67 -19.51
C THR A 188 -6.06 -4.11 -18.90
N THR A 189 -5.29 -4.96 -18.23
CA THR A 189 -4.01 -4.60 -17.61
C THR A 189 -2.94 -5.58 -18.04
N PRO A 190 -1.67 -5.17 -18.17
CA PRO A 190 -0.59 -6.09 -18.39
C PRO A 190 -0.49 -7.09 -17.22
N PRO A 191 0.07 -8.29 -17.44
CA PRO A 191 0.39 -9.22 -16.35
C PRO A 191 1.23 -8.54 -15.26
N PRO A 192 1.15 -9.01 -14.00
CA PRO A 192 1.91 -8.41 -12.90
C PRO A 192 3.41 -8.31 -13.15
N GLU A 193 3.99 -9.30 -13.81
CA GLU A 193 5.41 -9.34 -14.18
C GLU A 193 5.77 -8.24 -15.17
N GLU A 194 4.96 -8.04 -16.20
CA GLU A 194 5.15 -6.99 -17.20
C GLU A 194 4.95 -5.61 -16.58
N ALA A 195 3.92 -5.43 -15.76
CA ALA A 195 3.66 -4.19 -15.06
C ALA A 195 4.78 -3.83 -14.08
N ALA A 196 5.32 -4.80 -13.34
CA ALA A 196 6.45 -4.63 -12.44
C ALA A 196 7.72 -4.22 -13.19
N HIS A 197 8.00 -4.88 -14.33
CA HIS A 197 9.13 -4.54 -15.19
C HIS A 197 9.01 -3.10 -15.72
N MET A 198 7.82 -2.71 -16.20
CA MET A 198 7.57 -1.34 -16.67
C MET A 198 7.78 -0.32 -15.56
N LEU A 199 7.26 -0.57 -14.35
CA LEU A 199 7.45 0.30 -13.18
C LEU A 199 8.93 0.44 -12.82
N THR A 200 9.67 -0.66 -12.80
CA THR A 200 11.10 -0.66 -12.48
C THR A 200 11.91 0.14 -13.51
N ASN A 201 11.55 0.03 -14.80
CA ASN A 201 12.23 0.75 -15.88
C ASN A 201 12.01 2.27 -15.86
N VAL A 202 10.87 2.76 -15.35
CA VAL A 202 10.60 4.20 -15.25
C VAL A 202 11.03 4.80 -13.90
N MET A 203 11.50 3.97 -12.96
CA MET A 203 12.06 4.47 -11.70
C MET A 203 13.31 5.33 -11.98
N PRO A 204 13.46 6.50 -11.33
CA PRO A 204 14.68 7.29 -11.44
C PRO A 204 15.91 6.44 -11.11
N ARG A 205 16.89 6.43 -12.01
CA ARG A 205 18.08 5.55 -11.90
C ARG A 205 18.80 5.70 -10.56
N MET A 206 18.96 6.94 -10.09
CA MET A 206 19.56 7.23 -8.80
C MET A 206 18.82 6.56 -7.63
N LEU A 207 17.48 6.57 -7.66
CA LEU A 207 16.67 5.91 -6.63
C LEU A 207 16.77 4.39 -6.75
N TYR A 208 16.73 3.86 -7.97
CA TYR A 208 16.88 2.43 -8.21
C TYR A 208 18.21 1.90 -7.68
N ASP A 209 19.32 2.56 -8.03
CA ASP A 209 20.67 2.16 -7.59
C ASP A 209 20.82 2.22 -6.06
N ALA A 210 20.18 3.21 -5.42
CA ALA A 210 20.18 3.35 -3.96
C ALA A 210 19.37 2.24 -3.25
N LEU A 211 18.42 1.60 -3.94
CA LEU A 211 17.59 0.51 -3.43
C LEU A 211 18.13 -0.90 -3.79
N LEU A 212 19.16 -1.01 -4.65
CA LEU A 212 19.74 -2.31 -5.00
C LEU A 212 20.23 -3.03 -3.75
N LEU A 213 19.88 -4.30 -3.66
CA LEU A 213 20.43 -5.20 -2.66
C LEU A 213 21.90 -5.49 -2.98
N PRO A 214 22.76 -5.70 -1.96
CA PRO A 214 24.17 -6.03 -2.17
C PRO A 214 24.35 -7.39 -2.82
#